data_2f6a1bde14a99f4be066cfcb99a27cfb
#
_entry.id   2f6a1bde14a99f4be066cfcb99a27cfb
#
_cell.length_a   1.000
_cell.length_b   1.000
_cell.length_c   1.000
_cell.angle_alpha   90.00
_cell.angle_beta   90.00
_cell.angle_gamma   90.00
#
_symmetry.space_group_name_H-M   'P 1'
#
loop_
_entity.id
_entity.type
_entity.pdbx_description
1 polymer ?
#
loop_
_entity_poly.entity_id
_entity_poly.type
_entity_poly.pdbx_seq_one_letter_code
_entity_poly.pdbx_strand_id
1 'polypeptide(L)'
;RTPLDGLPIGLPRIRPHPMTEIRAEVCLPTHDLRGDIEFFNKALGMRMDMIYPADDPAVAVFSGHGLSVRLDAGLDAGAGQLLIRTEDVEGFADGECALTSPGGTQVAIEALHEPFVMPETIHSFVVRRLADQAPWVIGRAGMHYRDLIPDRLGGSIIASHIRIPDGGPVPDMVHYHTVGFQLIFCYRGWVDLVYENQGEPFRLYAGNCVIQPPQIRHRVLYASDNIEVIEIGVPAEHVTTIDHDMQLPNGPANPTCEFNGQRFVHHKADEATWKPFRVPGLQSRDTTIAEHTRDVAGVHVVRVGEGVQDWTKHTTDILFTFVMEGTMTLEGEGRDPHTLEAGDAFVIPPDMKTRYANPSADLELLEVSLPAAFDTIVGK
;
A
#
# COMPACT_ATOMS: atom_id res chain seq x y z
N ARG A 1 24.37 -9.08 -12.31
CA ARG A 1 23.44 -10.19 -12.64
C ARG A 1 22.10 -9.84 -12.05
N THR A 2 21.16 -9.43 -12.89
CA THR A 2 19.78 -9.05 -12.53
C THR A 2 19.01 -10.32 -12.17
N PRO A 3 18.30 -10.41 -11.04
CA PRO A 3 17.51 -11.58 -10.70
C PRO A 3 16.14 -11.48 -11.39
N LEU A 4 15.99 -12.17 -12.52
CA LEU A 4 14.69 -12.53 -13.10
C LEU A 4 14.50 -14.06 -13.04
N ASP A 5 14.90 -14.71 -11.94
CA ASP A 5 14.84 -16.16 -11.81
C ASP A 5 13.47 -16.72 -11.39
N GLY A 6 12.41 -15.89 -11.38
CA GLY A 6 11.05 -16.29 -10.99
C GLY A 6 10.04 -16.52 -12.12
N LEU A 7 10.45 -16.52 -13.38
CA LEU A 7 9.52 -16.84 -14.48
C LEU A 7 9.28 -18.36 -14.57
N PRO A 8 8.02 -18.81 -14.88
CA PRO A 8 7.71 -20.23 -15.01
C PRO A 8 8.62 -20.93 -16.02
N ILE A 9 9.04 -22.14 -15.67
CA ILE A 9 9.88 -22.99 -16.49
C ILE A 9 9.22 -23.20 -17.86
N GLY A 10 9.80 -22.65 -18.93
CA GLY A 10 9.35 -22.88 -20.29
C GLY A 10 9.14 -21.63 -21.17
N LEU A 11 9.21 -20.43 -20.64
CA LEU A 11 9.15 -19.24 -21.49
C LEU A 11 10.50 -18.95 -22.16
N PRO A 12 10.53 -18.64 -23.48
CA PRO A 12 11.76 -18.29 -24.17
C PRO A 12 12.34 -17.00 -23.57
N ARG A 13 13.60 -17.03 -23.16
CA ARG A 13 14.32 -15.83 -22.68
C ARG A 13 14.83 -15.06 -23.88
N ILE A 14 14.30 -13.88 -24.11
CA ILE A 14 14.86 -12.94 -25.07
C ILE A 14 16.14 -12.36 -24.44
N ARG A 15 17.30 -12.63 -25.05
CA ARG A 15 18.57 -12.01 -24.65
C ARG A 15 18.87 -10.89 -25.64
N PRO A 16 18.79 -9.60 -25.24
CA PRO A 16 19.21 -8.53 -26.12
C PRO A 16 20.72 -8.68 -26.42
N HIS A 17 21.06 -8.60 -27.70
CA HIS A 17 22.45 -8.52 -28.12
C HIS A 17 22.93 -7.08 -27.95
N PRO A 18 24.09 -6.79 -27.35
CA PRO A 18 24.51 -5.43 -26.96
C PRO A 18 24.69 -4.43 -28.12
N MET A 19 24.58 -4.88 -29.38
CA MET A 19 24.69 -4.04 -30.57
C MET A 19 23.46 -4.07 -31.46
N THR A 20 22.35 -4.67 -31.02
CA THR A 20 21.12 -4.79 -31.83
C THR A 20 20.10 -3.75 -31.36
N GLU A 21 19.69 -2.85 -32.26
CA GLU A 21 18.55 -1.97 -32.02
C GLU A 21 17.28 -2.83 -32.01
N ILE A 22 16.50 -2.75 -30.93
CA ILE A 22 15.23 -3.45 -30.78
C ILE A 22 14.15 -2.38 -30.69
N ARG A 23 13.14 -2.48 -31.57
CA ARG A 23 11.94 -1.64 -31.53
C ARG A 23 10.72 -2.52 -31.30
N ALA A 24 9.77 -2.02 -30.55
CA ALA A 24 8.48 -2.65 -30.35
C ALA A 24 7.38 -1.68 -30.79
N GLU A 25 6.37 -2.22 -31.45
CA GLU A 25 5.20 -1.46 -31.90
C GLU A 25 3.94 -2.11 -31.32
N VAL A 26 3.00 -1.30 -30.83
CA VAL A 26 1.65 -1.74 -30.54
C VAL A 26 0.86 -1.71 -31.83
N CYS A 27 0.38 -2.86 -32.30
CA CYS A 27 -0.39 -2.97 -33.56
C CYS A 27 -1.89 -2.80 -33.26
N LEU A 28 -2.50 -1.78 -33.88
CA LEU A 28 -3.92 -1.47 -33.78
C LEU A 28 -4.58 -1.65 -35.12
N PRO A 29 -5.74 -2.34 -35.18
CA PRO A 29 -6.52 -2.40 -36.44
C PRO A 29 -7.14 -1.05 -36.74
N THR A 30 -7.30 -0.76 -38.01
CA THR A 30 -8.04 0.43 -38.48
C THR A 30 -8.90 0.12 -39.70
N HIS A 31 -10.11 0.60 -39.71
CA HIS A 31 -10.99 0.56 -40.92
C HIS A 31 -11.06 1.89 -41.63
N ASP A 32 -10.42 2.95 -41.12
CA ASP A 32 -10.25 4.25 -41.74
C ASP A 32 -8.84 4.79 -41.45
N LEU A 33 -7.84 4.27 -42.15
CA LEU A 33 -6.44 4.67 -41.96
C LEU A 33 -6.23 6.17 -42.25
N ARG A 34 -6.94 6.76 -43.21
CA ARG A 34 -6.77 8.19 -43.54
C ARG A 34 -7.27 9.09 -42.42
N GLY A 35 -8.44 8.79 -41.88
CA GLY A 35 -8.97 9.49 -40.71
C GLY A 35 -8.10 9.31 -39.48
N ASP A 36 -7.61 8.10 -39.24
CA ASP A 36 -6.70 7.81 -38.14
C ASP A 36 -5.36 8.54 -38.25
N ILE A 37 -4.79 8.69 -39.43
CA ILE A 37 -3.57 9.49 -39.67
C ILE A 37 -3.77 10.93 -39.15
N GLU A 38 -4.89 11.54 -39.50
CA GLU A 38 -5.21 12.91 -39.05
C GLU A 38 -5.41 12.95 -37.53
N PHE A 39 -6.14 11.99 -36.99
CA PHE A 39 -6.43 11.89 -35.56
C PHE A 39 -5.15 11.69 -34.72
N PHE A 40 -4.33 10.69 -35.03
CA PHE A 40 -3.09 10.43 -34.29
C PHE A 40 -2.10 11.59 -34.40
N ASN A 41 -2.03 12.25 -35.56
CA ASN A 41 -1.13 13.38 -35.74
C ASN A 41 -1.63 14.67 -35.06
N LYS A 42 -2.91 15.05 -35.29
CA LYS A 42 -3.44 16.36 -34.87
C LYS A 42 -4.06 16.29 -33.45
N ALA A 43 -4.90 15.30 -33.17
CA ALA A 43 -5.58 15.22 -31.87
C ALA A 43 -4.66 14.65 -30.79
N LEU A 44 -3.88 13.62 -31.11
CA LEU A 44 -2.98 13.01 -30.14
C LEU A 44 -1.56 13.60 -30.17
N GLY A 45 -1.21 14.44 -31.12
CA GLY A 45 0.11 15.06 -31.22
C GLY A 45 1.24 14.07 -31.51
N MET A 46 0.95 12.89 -32.04
CA MET A 46 1.96 11.88 -32.36
C MET A 46 2.60 12.17 -33.74
N ARG A 47 3.87 11.82 -33.86
CA ARG A 47 4.63 11.98 -35.10
C ARG A 47 4.49 10.73 -35.95
N MET A 48 4.12 10.89 -37.23
CA MET A 48 4.16 9.81 -38.22
C MET A 48 5.62 9.51 -38.61
N ASP A 49 6.05 8.26 -38.41
CA ASP A 49 7.40 7.81 -38.77
C ASP A 49 7.47 6.99 -40.04
N MET A 50 6.38 6.30 -40.38
CA MET A 50 6.33 5.43 -41.55
C MET A 50 4.90 5.36 -42.12
N ILE A 51 4.81 5.22 -43.44
CA ILE A 51 3.56 4.92 -44.17
C ILE A 51 3.84 3.93 -45.29
N TYR A 52 2.95 2.94 -45.49
CA TYR A 52 3.15 1.90 -46.48
C TYR A 52 1.82 1.26 -46.95
N PRO A 53 1.67 0.93 -48.26
CA PRO A 53 2.40 1.51 -49.42
C PRO A 53 2.15 3.01 -49.56
N ALA A 54 3.01 3.72 -50.30
CA ALA A 54 2.90 5.17 -50.38
C ALA A 54 1.73 5.65 -51.29
N ASP A 55 1.35 4.85 -52.26
CA ASP A 55 0.28 5.15 -53.27
C ASP A 55 -1.11 4.71 -52.80
N ASP A 56 -1.20 3.64 -51.99
CA ASP A 56 -2.46 3.15 -51.40
C ASP A 56 -2.17 2.68 -49.94
N PRO A 57 -2.07 3.62 -49.01
CA PRO A 57 -1.63 3.30 -47.65
C PRO A 57 -2.55 2.33 -46.92
N ALA A 58 -1.98 1.24 -46.44
CA ALA A 58 -2.63 0.25 -45.59
C ALA A 58 -2.04 0.21 -44.14
N VAL A 59 -0.84 0.78 -43.97
CA VAL A 59 -0.14 0.84 -42.71
C VAL A 59 0.45 2.22 -42.45
N ALA A 60 0.35 2.72 -41.23
CA ALA A 60 1.06 3.90 -40.77
C ALA A 60 1.63 3.65 -39.37
N VAL A 61 2.85 4.11 -39.08
CA VAL A 61 3.50 4.01 -37.79
C VAL A 61 3.70 5.40 -37.21
N PHE A 62 3.35 5.52 -35.94
CA PHE A 62 3.44 6.77 -35.19
C PHE A 62 4.31 6.57 -33.96
N SER A 63 5.03 7.63 -33.55
CA SER A 63 5.71 7.70 -32.25
C SER A 63 5.28 8.94 -31.48
N GLY A 64 5.12 8.78 -30.16
CA GLY A 64 4.75 9.86 -29.26
C GLY A 64 4.41 9.30 -27.88
N HIS A 65 4.49 10.15 -26.86
CA HIS A 65 4.10 9.80 -25.48
C HIS A 65 4.79 8.52 -24.93
N GLY A 66 6.04 8.26 -25.38
CA GLY A 66 6.79 7.06 -24.99
C GLY A 66 6.35 5.77 -25.69
N LEU A 67 5.47 5.84 -26.68
CA LEU A 67 4.89 4.70 -27.37
C LEU A 67 5.19 4.76 -28.89
N SER A 68 5.32 3.57 -29.52
CA SER A 68 5.27 3.38 -30.95
C SER A 68 4.03 2.58 -31.33
N VAL A 69 3.18 3.14 -32.19
CA VAL A 69 1.90 2.57 -32.61
C VAL A 69 1.90 2.33 -34.11
N ARG A 70 1.57 1.10 -34.49
CA ARG A 70 1.33 0.70 -35.89
C ARG A 70 -0.17 0.60 -36.13
N LEU A 71 -0.72 1.42 -36.99
CA LEU A 71 -2.06 1.30 -37.53
C LEU A 71 -2.02 0.39 -38.76
N ASP A 72 -2.86 -0.64 -38.81
CA ASP A 72 -2.83 -1.65 -39.87
C ASP A 72 -4.26 -1.99 -40.32
N ALA A 73 -4.58 -1.63 -41.55
CA ALA A 73 -5.89 -1.90 -42.14
C ALA A 73 -6.11 -3.38 -42.48
N GLY A 74 -5.03 -4.18 -42.50
CA GLY A 74 -5.10 -5.63 -42.76
C GLY A 74 -5.16 -6.46 -41.48
N LEU A 75 -5.12 -5.83 -40.31
CA LEU A 75 -5.14 -6.55 -39.05
C LEU A 75 -6.57 -6.91 -38.66
N ASP A 76 -6.85 -8.23 -38.61
CA ASP A 76 -8.14 -8.78 -38.12
C ASP A 76 -8.09 -8.93 -36.59
N ALA A 77 -8.43 -7.85 -35.90
CA ALA A 77 -8.47 -7.80 -34.45
C ALA A 77 -9.59 -6.85 -33.98
N GLY A 78 -10.00 -6.97 -32.73
CA GLY A 78 -10.90 -6.02 -32.09
C GLY A 78 -10.29 -4.63 -31.97
N ALA A 79 -11.13 -3.61 -31.85
CA ALA A 79 -10.67 -2.22 -31.65
C ALA A 79 -9.71 -2.12 -30.46
N GLY A 80 -8.62 -1.39 -30.65
CA GLY A 80 -7.63 -1.16 -29.62
C GLY A 80 -8.08 -0.13 -28.59
N GLN A 81 -7.42 -0.12 -27.43
CA GLN A 81 -7.58 0.91 -26.40
C GLN A 81 -6.23 1.51 -26.06
N LEU A 82 -6.18 2.83 -25.97
CA LEU A 82 -5.03 3.58 -25.47
C LEU A 82 -5.44 4.37 -24.22
N LEU A 83 -4.58 4.38 -23.23
CA LEU A 83 -4.69 5.26 -22.07
C LEU A 83 -3.55 6.27 -22.15
N ILE A 84 -3.89 7.55 -22.28
CA ILE A 84 -2.94 8.66 -22.25
C ILE A 84 -3.04 9.32 -20.89
N ARG A 85 -1.90 9.46 -20.21
CA ARG A 85 -1.82 10.18 -18.93
C ARG A 85 -1.03 11.48 -19.13
N THR A 86 -1.58 12.60 -18.67
CA THR A 86 -1.01 13.93 -18.83
C THR A 86 -1.15 14.76 -17.55
N GLU A 87 -0.21 15.70 -17.34
CA GLU A 87 -0.34 16.69 -16.26
C GLU A 87 -1.46 17.70 -16.53
N ASP A 88 -1.80 17.93 -17.79
CA ASP A 88 -2.81 18.88 -18.22
C ASP A 88 -3.89 18.17 -19.05
N VAL A 89 -4.89 17.62 -18.35
CA VAL A 89 -6.03 16.94 -18.99
C VAL A 89 -6.92 17.92 -19.74
N GLU A 90 -7.11 19.15 -19.21
CA GLU A 90 -7.94 20.17 -19.85
C GLU A 90 -7.30 20.72 -21.13
N GLY A 91 -5.98 20.96 -21.12
CA GLY A 91 -5.24 21.44 -22.28
C GLY A 91 -4.95 20.35 -23.32
N PHE A 92 -5.02 19.07 -22.93
CA PHE A 92 -4.89 17.96 -23.86
C PHE A 92 -6.28 17.59 -24.40
N ALA A 93 -6.46 17.63 -25.71
CA ALA A 93 -7.72 17.30 -26.39
C ALA A 93 -8.95 18.16 -25.96
N ASP A 94 -8.74 19.44 -25.66
CA ASP A 94 -9.80 20.41 -25.33
C ASP A 94 -10.73 19.97 -24.16
N GLY A 95 -10.19 19.23 -23.20
CA GLY A 95 -10.92 18.77 -22.01
C GLY A 95 -11.73 17.48 -22.21
N GLU A 96 -11.67 16.86 -23.37
CA GLU A 96 -12.30 15.57 -23.62
C GLU A 96 -11.51 14.45 -22.90
N CYS A 97 -12.17 13.69 -22.04
CA CYS A 97 -11.56 12.56 -21.32
C CYS A 97 -11.60 11.23 -22.08
N ALA A 98 -12.37 11.17 -23.18
CA ALA A 98 -12.50 9.97 -24.00
C ALA A 98 -12.70 10.35 -25.46
N LEU A 99 -11.87 9.78 -26.33
CA LEU A 99 -11.93 9.98 -27.76
C LEU A 99 -12.08 8.63 -28.47
N THR A 100 -12.63 8.66 -29.68
CA THR A 100 -12.63 7.50 -30.58
C THR A 100 -12.03 7.90 -31.89
N SER A 101 -11.01 7.20 -32.35
CA SER A 101 -10.43 7.46 -33.67
C SER A 101 -11.40 7.05 -34.77
N PRO A 102 -11.29 7.63 -35.96
CA PRO A 102 -12.09 7.21 -37.12
C PRO A 102 -11.99 5.72 -37.44
N GLY A 103 -10.85 5.11 -37.20
CA GLY A 103 -10.61 3.66 -37.36
C GLY A 103 -11.08 2.80 -36.20
N GLY A 104 -11.66 3.37 -35.12
CA GLY A 104 -12.29 2.66 -34.03
C GLY A 104 -11.45 2.54 -32.77
N THR A 105 -10.19 2.99 -32.72
CA THR A 105 -9.38 2.98 -31.49
C THR A 105 -10.01 3.85 -30.42
N GLN A 106 -10.22 3.28 -29.23
CA GLN A 106 -10.68 4.02 -28.05
C GLN A 106 -9.48 4.66 -27.35
N VAL A 107 -9.57 5.93 -26.99
CA VAL A 107 -8.52 6.65 -26.26
C VAL A 107 -9.13 7.24 -25.01
N ALA A 108 -8.66 6.81 -23.83
CA ALA A 108 -8.96 7.44 -22.55
C ALA A 108 -7.83 8.42 -22.19
N ILE A 109 -8.19 9.57 -21.62
CA ILE A 109 -7.25 10.58 -21.17
C ILE A 109 -7.46 10.80 -19.67
N GLU A 110 -6.40 10.59 -18.90
CA GLU A 110 -6.41 10.67 -17.44
C GLU A 110 -5.28 11.57 -16.93
N ALA A 111 -5.41 12.00 -15.69
CA ALA A 111 -4.32 12.71 -15.03
C ALA A 111 -3.08 11.81 -14.89
N LEU A 112 -1.89 12.39 -15.12
CA LEU A 112 -0.61 11.67 -14.95
C LEU A 112 -0.48 11.10 -13.54
N HIS A 113 -0.93 11.86 -12.56
CA HIS A 113 -1.00 11.47 -11.15
C HIS A 113 -2.45 11.52 -10.70
N GLU A 114 -2.99 10.37 -10.35
CA GLU A 114 -4.32 10.32 -9.75
C GLU A 114 -4.33 11.12 -8.43
N PRO A 115 -5.34 11.97 -8.19
CA PRO A 115 -5.43 12.66 -6.92
C PRO A 115 -5.57 11.65 -5.79
N PHE A 116 -4.82 11.89 -4.71
CA PHE A 116 -4.98 11.10 -3.50
C PHE A 116 -6.36 11.36 -2.89
N VAL A 117 -7.20 10.35 -2.82
CA VAL A 117 -8.55 10.44 -2.25
C VAL A 117 -8.67 9.46 -1.10
N MET A 118 -9.06 9.95 0.07
CA MET A 118 -9.45 9.11 1.19
C MET A 118 -10.92 8.73 1.06
N PRO A 119 -11.25 7.42 0.99
CA PRO A 119 -12.64 6.97 1.06
C PRO A 119 -13.30 7.38 2.39
N GLU A 120 -14.60 7.60 2.36
CA GLU A 120 -15.38 7.78 3.59
C GLU A 120 -15.37 6.48 4.40
N THR A 121 -15.12 6.59 5.72
CA THR A 121 -15.10 5.44 6.60
C THR A 121 -16.50 4.90 6.84
N ILE A 122 -16.73 3.63 6.48
CA ILE A 122 -17.96 2.90 6.83
C ILE A 122 -17.71 2.16 8.15
N HIS A 123 -18.21 2.72 9.24
CA HIS A 123 -17.98 2.17 10.57
C HIS A 123 -18.62 0.80 10.76
N SER A 124 -17.85 -0.16 11.25
CA SER A 124 -18.32 -1.48 11.63
C SER A 124 -17.60 -1.98 12.89
N PHE A 125 -18.27 -2.85 13.63
CA PHE A 125 -17.63 -3.62 14.70
C PHE A 125 -17.10 -4.92 14.10
N VAL A 126 -15.79 -5.07 14.08
CA VAL A 126 -15.12 -6.24 13.50
C VAL A 126 -14.43 -7.03 14.60
N VAL A 127 -14.60 -8.35 14.57
CA VAL A 127 -13.75 -9.29 15.31
C VAL A 127 -13.23 -10.32 14.31
N ARG A 128 -11.91 -10.41 14.21
CA ARG A 128 -11.21 -11.29 13.27
C ARG A 128 -10.31 -12.24 14.03
N ARG A 129 -10.71 -13.52 14.14
CA ARG A 129 -9.95 -14.52 14.88
C ARG A 129 -8.97 -15.25 13.99
N LEU A 130 -7.80 -15.57 14.51
CA LEU A 130 -6.84 -16.43 13.82
C LEU A 130 -7.42 -17.84 13.60
N ALA A 131 -8.18 -18.34 14.57
CA ALA A 131 -8.86 -19.63 14.52
C ALA A 131 -9.92 -19.74 13.40
N ASP A 132 -10.45 -18.62 12.90
CA ASP A 132 -11.41 -18.60 11.78
C ASP A 132 -10.76 -19.03 10.44
N GLN A 133 -9.47 -19.32 10.47
CA GLN A 133 -8.68 -19.86 9.36
C GLN A 133 -8.92 -19.13 8.03
N ALA A 134 -8.93 -17.80 8.08
CA ALA A 134 -8.94 -17.03 6.85
C ALA A 134 -7.75 -17.48 5.98
N PRO A 135 -7.98 -17.77 4.68
CA PRO A 135 -6.91 -18.25 3.83
C PRO A 135 -5.80 -17.19 3.75
N TRP A 136 -4.55 -17.67 3.91
CA TRP A 136 -3.40 -16.85 3.58
C TRP A 136 -3.33 -16.71 2.06
N VAL A 137 -3.23 -15.48 1.58
CA VAL A 137 -3.08 -15.17 0.16
C VAL A 137 -1.62 -14.89 -0.14
N ILE A 138 -1.06 -15.53 -1.16
CA ILE A 138 0.30 -15.26 -1.61
C ILE A 138 0.28 -14.00 -2.48
N GLY A 139 1.01 -12.98 -2.05
CA GLY A 139 1.13 -11.69 -2.71
C GLY A 139 2.54 -11.41 -3.23
N ARG A 140 2.91 -10.14 -3.26
CA ARG A 140 4.20 -9.64 -3.75
C ARG A 140 5.37 -10.32 -3.03
N ALA A 141 6.43 -10.61 -3.77
CA ALA A 141 7.67 -11.24 -3.28
C ALA A 141 7.47 -12.58 -2.54
N GLY A 142 6.35 -13.31 -2.80
CA GLY A 142 6.04 -14.58 -2.16
C GLY A 142 5.58 -14.47 -0.70
N MET A 143 5.30 -13.27 -0.21
CA MET A 143 4.78 -13.06 1.14
C MET A 143 3.34 -13.56 1.26
N HIS A 144 3.00 -14.09 2.42
CA HIS A 144 1.66 -14.55 2.75
C HIS A 144 0.91 -13.47 3.53
N TYR A 145 -0.31 -13.15 3.09
CA TYR A 145 -1.14 -12.09 3.68
C TYR A 145 -2.42 -12.66 4.25
N ARG A 146 -2.81 -12.18 5.44
CA ARG A 146 -4.11 -12.39 6.06
C ARG A 146 -4.74 -11.04 6.35
N ASP A 147 -5.89 -10.75 5.77
CA ASP A 147 -6.64 -9.51 6.00
C ASP A 147 -7.29 -9.54 7.39
N LEU A 148 -7.02 -8.53 8.21
CA LEU A 148 -7.53 -8.38 9.58
C LEU A 148 -8.80 -7.54 9.65
N ILE A 149 -9.14 -6.79 8.59
CA ILE A 149 -10.35 -5.97 8.46
C ILE A 149 -11.02 -6.30 7.12
N PRO A 150 -11.81 -7.40 7.01
CA PRO A 150 -12.32 -7.89 5.73
C PRO A 150 -13.18 -6.90 4.93
N ASP A 151 -13.92 -6.02 5.61
CA ASP A 151 -14.73 -4.96 4.99
C ASP A 151 -13.93 -3.68 4.72
N ARG A 152 -12.65 -3.61 5.20
CA ARG A 152 -11.74 -2.47 5.06
C ARG A 152 -12.36 -1.13 5.43
N LEU A 153 -13.43 -1.14 6.23
CA LEU A 153 -14.25 0.01 6.62
C LEU A 153 -14.64 0.89 5.42
N GLY A 154 -15.11 0.26 4.32
CA GLY A 154 -15.47 0.97 3.10
C GLY A 154 -14.29 1.38 2.22
N GLY A 155 -13.11 0.84 2.47
CA GLY A 155 -11.89 1.15 1.73
C GLY A 155 -10.95 2.13 2.43
N SER A 156 -11.32 2.64 3.61
CA SER A 156 -10.52 3.62 4.33
C SER A 156 -9.22 3.06 4.93
N ILE A 157 -9.18 1.76 5.27
CA ILE A 157 -8.01 1.12 5.90
C ILE A 157 -7.85 -0.33 5.45
N ILE A 158 -6.60 -0.77 5.30
CA ILE A 158 -6.23 -2.19 5.27
C ILE A 158 -5.33 -2.49 6.46
N ALA A 159 -5.59 -3.62 7.14
CA ALA A 159 -4.70 -4.18 8.15
C ALA A 159 -4.35 -5.60 7.73
N SER A 160 -3.08 -5.85 7.50
CA SER A 160 -2.58 -7.14 7.03
C SER A 160 -1.68 -7.78 8.07
N HIS A 161 -1.95 -9.05 8.37
CA HIS A 161 -0.97 -9.91 9.02
C HIS A 161 -0.15 -10.58 7.92
N ILE A 162 1.12 -10.25 7.84
CA ILE A 162 2.04 -10.72 6.80
C ILE A 162 2.99 -11.74 7.41
N ARG A 163 3.24 -12.83 6.67
CA ARG A 163 4.21 -13.85 7.04
C ARG A 163 5.13 -14.17 5.87
N ILE A 164 6.42 -14.29 6.16
CA ILE A 164 7.42 -14.82 5.24
C ILE A 164 7.92 -16.15 5.83
N PRO A 165 7.47 -17.31 5.28
CA PRO A 165 7.81 -18.62 5.85
C PRO A 165 9.31 -18.92 5.81
N ASP A 166 9.93 -18.66 4.66
CA ASP A 166 11.34 -18.95 4.41
C ASP A 166 12.14 -17.66 4.55
N GLY A 167 13.09 -17.64 5.48
CA GLY A 167 14.02 -16.53 5.64
C GLY A 167 15.01 -16.41 4.48
N GLY A 168 15.82 -15.36 4.53
CA GLY A 168 16.83 -15.13 3.52
C GLY A 168 16.64 -13.80 2.77
N PRO A 169 17.37 -13.64 1.65
CA PRO A 169 17.24 -12.44 0.82
C PRO A 169 15.83 -12.32 0.23
N VAL A 170 15.20 -11.17 0.44
CA VAL A 170 13.86 -10.90 -0.13
C VAL A 170 14.03 -10.35 -1.55
N PRO A 171 13.36 -10.92 -2.57
CA PRO A 171 13.45 -10.46 -3.96
C PRO A 171 12.60 -9.18 -4.16
N ASP A 172 12.94 -8.14 -3.44
CA ASP A 172 12.26 -6.85 -3.47
C ASP A 172 13.06 -5.82 -4.27
N MET A 173 12.39 -4.78 -4.74
CA MET A 173 12.96 -3.64 -5.47
C MET A 173 12.67 -2.35 -4.71
N VAL A 174 13.44 -1.30 -4.99
CA VAL A 174 13.14 0.03 -4.45
C VAL A 174 11.76 0.46 -4.96
N HIS A 175 10.88 0.81 -4.05
CA HIS A 175 9.51 1.20 -4.34
C HIS A 175 8.99 2.18 -3.28
N TYR A 176 7.82 2.76 -3.56
CA TYR A 176 7.09 3.62 -2.65
C TYR A 176 5.58 3.43 -2.79
N HIS A 177 4.85 3.85 -1.78
CA HIS A 177 3.39 3.77 -1.74
C HIS A 177 2.75 5.15 -1.75
N THR A 178 1.68 5.32 -2.54
CA THR A 178 0.84 6.52 -2.49
C THR A 178 -0.22 6.33 -1.42
N VAL A 179 0.17 6.61 -0.18
CA VAL A 179 -0.65 6.41 1.03
C VAL A 179 -0.80 7.72 1.81
N GLY A 180 -1.80 7.80 2.68
CA GLY A 180 -1.90 8.84 3.71
C GLY A 180 -1.17 8.47 5.00
N PHE A 181 -1.10 7.16 5.28
CA PHE A 181 -0.38 6.60 6.43
C PHE A 181 -0.04 5.14 6.16
N GLN A 182 1.16 4.71 6.58
CA GLN A 182 1.53 3.30 6.57
C GLN A 182 2.42 2.96 7.76
N LEU A 183 2.07 1.87 8.46
CA LEU A 183 2.79 1.31 9.59
C LEU A 183 3.28 -0.09 9.26
N ILE A 184 4.53 -0.39 9.60
CA ILE A 184 5.09 -1.73 9.64
C ILE A 184 5.48 -2.04 11.09
N PHE A 185 4.77 -2.95 11.72
CA PHE A 185 5.08 -3.44 13.06
C PHE A 185 5.64 -4.87 12.97
N CYS A 186 6.87 -5.08 13.40
CA CYS A 186 7.47 -6.41 13.44
C CYS A 186 6.88 -7.18 14.63
N TYR A 187 6.01 -8.14 14.36
CA TYR A 187 5.33 -8.94 15.37
C TYR A 187 6.22 -10.08 15.87
N ARG A 188 6.88 -10.80 14.95
CA ARG A 188 7.81 -11.89 15.29
C ARG A 188 9.00 -11.91 14.37
N GLY A 189 10.14 -12.36 14.86
CA GLY A 189 11.37 -12.43 14.06
C GLY A 189 12.02 -11.05 13.85
N TRP A 190 12.61 -10.86 12.71
CA TRP A 190 13.27 -9.61 12.31
C TRP A 190 13.38 -9.47 10.79
N VAL A 191 13.54 -8.23 10.32
CA VAL A 191 13.71 -7.89 8.90
C VAL A 191 14.73 -6.78 8.73
N ASP A 192 15.57 -6.88 7.72
CA ASP A 192 16.52 -5.82 7.32
C ASP A 192 15.88 -4.93 6.27
N LEU A 193 15.86 -3.63 6.54
CA LEU A 193 15.19 -2.59 5.78
C LEU A 193 16.15 -1.47 5.43
N VAL A 194 15.89 -0.79 4.33
CA VAL A 194 16.57 0.45 3.95
C VAL A 194 15.56 1.46 3.43
N TYR A 195 15.72 2.71 3.84
CA TYR A 195 14.81 3.82 3.53
C TYR A 195 15.57 5.02 2.96
N GLU A 196 14.87 5.74 2.10
CA GLU A 196 15.33 7.01 1.53
C GLU A 196 15.67 8.02 2.64
N ASN A 197 16.87 8.62 2.57
CA ASN A 197 17.37 9.60 3.53
C ASN A 197 17.44 9.13 4.99
N GLN A 198 17.46 7.82 5.24
CA GLN A 198 17.54 7.26 6.60
C GLN A 198 18.87 6.56 6.89
N GLY A 199 19.88 6.77 6.03
CA GLY A 199 21.23 6.20 6.22
C GLY A 199 21.33 4.74 5.83
N GLU A 200 22.23 4.02 6.51
CA GLU A 200 22.51 2.62 6.23
C GLU A 200 21.31 1.71 6.55
N PRO A 201 21.24 0.53 5.91
CA PRO A 201 20.26 -0.50 6.28
C PRO A 201 20.27 -0.81 7.76
N PHE A 202 19.10 -1.06 8.33
CA PHE A 202 18.96 -1.43 9.72
C PHE A 202 18.04 -2.64 9.90
N ARG A 203 18.16 -3.28 11.05
CA ARG A 203 17.32 -4.42 11.42
C ARG A 203 16.15 -3.99 12.29
N LEU A 204 14.93 -4.31 11.86
CA LEU A 204 13.72 -4.15 12.62
C LEU A 204 13.42 -5.47 13.36
N TYR A 205 13.53 -5.45 14.68
CA TYR A 205 13.26 -6.61 15.54
C TYR A 205 11.80 -6.67 15.99
N ALA A 206 11.37 -7.85 16.43
CA ALA A 206 10.06 -8.03 17.04
C ALA A 206 9.80 -7.01 18.18
N GLY A 207 8.59 -6.46 18.20
CA GLY A 207 8.18 -5.39 19.11
C GLY A 207 8.54 -3.97 18.65
N ASN A 208 9.36 -3.81 17.62
CA ASN A 208 9.70 -2.53 16.99
C ASN A 208 8.78 -2.23 15.82
N CYS A 209 8.67 -0.96 15.46
CA CYS A 209 7.93 -0.56 14.29
C CYS A 209 8.56 0.61 13.55
N VAL A 210 8.19 0.76 12.30
CA VAL A 210 8.47 1.94 11.50
C VAL A 210 7.19 2.45 10.87
N ILE A 211 7.12 3.75 10.61
CA ILE A 211 6.18 4.28 9.64
C ILE A 211 6.88 4.47 8.30
N GLN A 212 6.11 4.32 7.25
CA GLN A 212 6.50 4.62 5.88
C GLN A 212 5.72 5.87 5.45
N PRO A 213 6.27 7.07 5.65
CA PRO A 213 5.64 8.29 5.19
C PRO A 213 5.25 8.23 3.72
N PRO A 214 4.25 9.00 3.28
CA PRO A 214 3.80 8.99 1.89
C PRO A 214 4.95 9.13 0.90
N GLN A 215 5.07 8.17 -0.02
CA GLN A 215 6.05 8.15 -1.10
C GLN A 215 7.53 8.02 -0.68
N ILE A 216 7.85 7.70 0.57
CA ILE A 216 9.24 7.38 0.95
C ILE A 216 9.69 6.11 0.21
N ARG A 217 10.83 6.18 -0.50
CA ARG A 217 11.41 5.01 -1.17
C ARG A 217 12.01 4.09 -0.14
N HIS A 218 11.76 2.80 -0.32
CA HIS A 218 12.27 1.79 0.60
C HIS A 218 12.42 0.43 -0.10
N ARG A 219 13.07 -0.48 0.61
CA ARG A 219 13.27 -1.84 0.15
C ARG A 219 13.45 -2.78 1.33
N VAL A 220 12.86 -3.97 1.23
CA VAL A 220 13.13 -5.11 2.12
C VAL A 220 14.35 -5.87 1.59
N LEU A 221 15.35 -6.11 2.43
CA LEU A 221 16.60 -6.74 2.01
C LEU A 221 16.69 -8.20 2.41
N TYR A 222 16.38 -8.49 3.66
CA TYR A 222 16.55 -9.82 4.25
C TYR A 222 15.53 -10.03 5.36
N ALA A 223 15.04 -11.24 5.52
CA ALA A 223 14.08 -11.60 6.56
C ALA A 223 14.54 -12.84 7.34
N SER A 224 14.19 -12.93 8.62
CA SER A 224 14.34 -14.16 9.40
C SER A 224 13.31 -15.21 8.97
N ASP A 225 13.60 -16.49 9.27
CA ASP A 225 12.61 -17.55 9.07
C ASP A 225 11.34 -17.26 9.86
N ASN A 226 10.19 -17.47 9.21
CA ASN A 226 8.87 -17.28 9.82
C ASN A 226 8.66 -15.91 10.46
N ILE A 227 9.21 -14.85 9.86
CA ILE A 227 8.89 -13.48 10.30
C ILE A 227 7.40 -13.21 10.15
N GLU A 228 6.83 -12.50 11.11
CA GLU A 228 5.46 -12.01 11.06
C GLU A 228 5.44 -10.48 11.27
N VAL A 229 4.66 -9.80 10.46
CA VAL A 229 4.52 -8.34 10.46
C VAL A 229 3.05 -7.98 10.47
N ILE A 230 2.69 -6.92 11.20
CA ILE A 230 1.39 -6.26 11.07
C ILE A 230 1.61 -4.98 10.28
N GLU A 231 0.99 -4.92 9.11
CA GLU A 231 1.01 -3.77 8.22
C GLU A 231 -0.34 -3.07 8.23
N ILE A 232 -0.34 -1.75 8.40
CA ILE A 232 -1.51 -0.90 8.28
C ILE A 232 -1.28 0.06 7.13
N GLY A 233 -2.21 0.10 6.20
CA GLY A 233 -2.20 1.03 5.06
C GLY A 233 -3.50 1.85 4.98
N VAL A 234 -3.39 3.12 4.70
CA VAL A 234 -4.51 4.06 4.59
C VAL A 234 -4.31 4.93 3.35
N PRO A 235 -5.22 4.88 2.37
CA PRO A 235 -6.41 4.03 2.25
C PRO A 235 -6.05 2.55 1.99
N ALA A 236 -7.07 1.70 2.01
CA ALA A 236 -6.90 0.26 1.78
C ALA A 236 -6.34 -0.05 0.39
N GLU A 237 -6.86 0.60 -0.63
CA GLU A 237 -6.35 0.50 -2.00
C GLU A 237 -5.42 1.68 -2.26
N HIS A 238 -4.17 1.36 -2.53
CA HIS A 238 -3.14 2.35 -2.82
C HIS A 238 -2.13 1.81 -3.82
N VAL A 239 -1.55 2.74 -4.59
CA VAL A 239 -0.59 2.41 -5.64
C VAL A 239 0.78 2.14 -5.02
N THR A 240 1.42 1.05 -5.45
CA THR A 240 2.83 0.77 -5.23
C THR A 240 3.59 1.06 -6.53
N THR A 241 4.52 2.00 -6.50
CA THR A 241 5.34 2.37 -7.65
C THR A 241 6.77 1.88 -7.46
N ILE A 242 7.29 1.17 -8.46
CA ILE A 242 8.70 0.74 -8.49
C ILE A 242 9.54 1.90 -9.00
N ASP A 243 10.60 2.24 -8.25
CA ASP A 243 11.58 3.25 -8.65
C ASP A 243 12.85 2.54 -9.12
N HIS A 244 13.03 2.46 -10.44
CA HIS A 244 14.17 1.79 -11.05
C HIS A 244 15.47 2.63 -11.03
N ASP A 245 15.34 3.93 -10.80
CA ASP A 245 16.47 4.89 -10.84
C ASP A 245 17.06 5.13 -9.46
N MET A 246 16.25 5.01 -8.39
CA MET A 246 16.72 5.20 -7.02
C MET A 246 17.55 4.02 -6.54
N GLN A 247 18.72 4.33 -5.98
CA GLN A 247 19.54 3.36 -5.27
C GLN A 247 19.56 3.68 -3.78
N LEU A 248 19.35 2.66 -2.94
CA LEU A 248 19.39 2.79 -1.49
C LEU A 248 20.54 1.95 -0.91
N PRO A 249 21.28 2.46 0.11
CA PRO A 249 21.11 3.76 0.75
C PRO A 249 21.52 4.92 -0.18
N ASN A 250 20.82 6.07 -0.07
CA ASN A 250 21.05 7.25 -0.91
C ASN A 250 21.77 8.39 -0.20
N GLY A 251 22.31 8.14 1.00
CA GLY A 251 23.07 9.14 1.75
C GLY A 251 22.94 8.97 3.27
N PRO A 252 23.51 9.90 4.07
CA PRO A 252 23.41 9.86 5.51
C PRO A 252 21.97 10.08 5.99
N ALA A 253 21.66 9.59 7.21
CA ALA A 253 20.35 9.78 7.82
C ALA A 253 20.01 11.27 7.99
N ASN A 254 18.82 11.66 7.57
CA ASN A 254 18.24 12.98 7.77
C ASN A 254 16.92 12.87 8.55
N PRO A 255 16.96 12.90 9.88
CA PRO A 255 15.75 12.70 10.71
C PRO A 255 14.73 13.83 10.60
N THR A 256 15.08 14.94 9.98
CA THR A 256 14.19 16.08 9.76
C THR A 256 13.55 16.08 8.36
N CYS A 257 13.90 15.11 7.51
CA CYS A 257 13.30 14.98 6.19
C CYS A 257 11.80 14.68 6.32
N GLU A 258 11.00 15.47 5.62
CA GLU A 258 9.55 15.30 5.57
C GLU A 258 9.11 14.77 4.20
N PHE A 259 8.13 13.88 4.24
CA PHE A 259 7.45 13.31 3.08
C PHE A 259 5.95 13.61 3.25
N ASN A 260 5.41 14.53 2.45
CA ASN A 260 4.03 15.02 2.60
C ASN A 260 3.66 15.43 4.06
N GLY A 261 4.59 16.10 4.74
CA GLY A 261 4.38 16.58 6.10
C GLY A 261 4.52 15.52 7.20
N GLN A 262 4.93 14.31 6.88
CA GLN A 262 5.25 13.25 7.84
C GLN A 262 6.75 12.98 7.84
N ARG A 263 7.29 12.57 8.99
CA ARG A 263 8.68 12.17 9.15
C ARG A 263 8.78 10.68 9.42
N PHE A 264 9.85 10.06 8.96
CA PHE A 264 10.14 8.66 9.25
C PHE A 264 10.31 8.46 10.76
N VAL A 265 9.79 7.35 11.28
CA VAL A 265 9.96 6.90 12.66
C VAL A 265 10.45 5.47 12.65
N HIS A 266 11.52 5.18 13.38
CA HIS A 266 11.92 3.85 13.79
C HIS A 266 11.79 3.77 15.31
N HIS A 267 10.65 3.26 15.78
CA HIS A 267 10.41 3.05 17.21
C HIS A 267 11.06 1.75 17.67
N LYS A 268 11.83 1.83 18.75
CA LYS A 268 12.48 0.69 19.37
C LYS A 268 11.87 0.41 20.76
N ALA A 269 11.46 -0.82 20.97
CA ALA A 269 10.76 -1.24 22.17
C ALA A 269 11.59 -1.09 23.45
N ASP A 270 12.90 -1.32 23.35
CA ASP A 270 13.85 -1.25 24.46
C ASP A 270 14.21 0.18 24.88
N GLU A 271 13.98 1.16 24.03
CA GLU A 271 14.18 2.58 24.32
C GLU A 271 12.92 3.27 24.89
N ALA A 272 11.77 2.58 24.88
CA ALA A 272 10.48 3.16 25.25
C ALA A 272 10.19 3.05 26.76
N THR A 273 9.38 3.98 27.27
CA THR A 273 8.88 3.97 28.63
C THR A 273 7.39 3.67 28.67
N TRP A 274 6.96 2.94 29.70
CA TRP A 274 5.56 2.63 29.94
C TRP A 274 4.89 3.74 30.76
N LYS A 275 3.69 4.13 30.35
CA LYS A 275 2.86 5.15 31.00
C LYS A 275 1.43 4.62 31.18
N PRO A 276 0.63 5.18 32.12
CA PRO A 276 -0.79 4.87 32.17
C PRO A 276 -1.44 5.08 30.79
N PHE A 277 -2.26 4.13 30.38
CA PHE A 277 -2.99 4.21 29.13
C PHE A 277 -4.33 4.93 29.31
N ARG A 278 -4.97 5.39 28.22
CA ARG A 278 -6.28 6.02 28.24
C ARG A 278 -7.41 5.12 28.76
N VAL A 279 -7.26 3.81 28.64
CA VAL A 279 -8.17 2.81 29.20
C VAL A 279 -7.68 2.46 30.63
N PRO A 280 -8.51 2.61 31.68
CA PRO A 280 -8.12 2.31 33.05
C PRO A 280 -7.64 0.87 33.23
N GLY A 281 -6.65 0.68 34.08
CA GLY A 281 -6.05 -0.63 34.37
C GLY A 281 -5.06 -1.13 33.32
N LEU A 282 -4.77 -0.33 32.28
CA LEU A 282 -3.78 -0.63 31.27
C LEU A 282 -2.65 0.39 31.24
N GLN A 283 -1.52 -0.01 30.68
CA GLN A 283 -0.35 0.83 30.40
C GLN A 283 -0.02 0.76 28.92
N SER A 284 0.55 1.82 28.39
CA SER A 284 1.05 1.83 27.01
C SER A 284 2.46 2.39 26.91
N ARG A 285 3.18 1.98 25.88
CA ARG A 285 4.32 2.71 25.34
C ARG A 285 3.89 3.46 24.10
N ASP A 286 4.13 4.76 24.10
CA ASP A 286 3.89 5.61 22.93
C ASP A 286 5.05 5.44 21.95
N THR A 287 4.71 5.31 20.68
CA THR A 287 5.68 5.16 19.59
C THR A 287 6.17 6.49 19.03
N THR A 288 5.67 7.63 19.51
CA THR A 288 5.90 8.99 18.99
C THR A 288 5.39 9.24 17.56
N ILE A 289 4.65 8.28 16.99
CA ILE A 289 4.16 8.36 15.61
C ILE A 289 3.18 9.53 15.42
N ALA A 290 2.33 9.79 16.41
CA ALA A 290 1.38 10.92 16.37
C ALA A 290 2.09 12.25 16.11
N GLU A 291 3.17 12.55 16.84
CA GLU A 291 3.98 13.75 16.65
C GLU A 291 4.59 13.84 15.25
N HIS A 292 5.11 12.71 14.74
CA HIS A 292 5.81 12.66 13.46
C HIS A 292 4.87 12.61 12.25
N THR A 293 3.58 12.34 12.47
CA THR A 293 2.54 12.33 11.44
C THR A 293 1.59 13.53 11.51
N ARG A 294 1.84 14.49 12.42
CA ARG A 294 0.92 15.61 12.69
C ARG A 294 -0.48 15.12 13.05
N ASP A 295 -0.55 14.18 13.98
CA ASP A 295 -1.79 13.56 14.48
C ASP A 295 -2.60 12.74 13.46
N VAL A 296 -2.04 12.38 12.31
CA VAL A 296 -2.73 11.50 11.36
C VAL A 296 -3.02 10.14 11.99
N ALA A 297 -2.06 9.55 12.72
CA ALA A 297 -2.25 8.27 13.38
C ALA A 297 -1.56 8.19 14.76
N GLY A 298 -2.23 7.57 15.71
CA GLY A 298 -1.67 7.13 16.99
C GLY A 298 -1.36 5.64 16.96
N VAL A 299 -0.20 5.23 17.49
CA VAL A 299 0.18 3.83 17.59
C VAL A 299 0.69 3.55 19.00
N HIS A 300 0.07 2.60 19.66
CA HIS A 300 0.41 2.22 21.03
C HIS A 300 0.60 0.71 21.17
N VAL A 301 1.62 0.29 21.91
CA VAL A 301 1.66 -1.06 22.44
C VAL A 301 1.13 -1.00 23.88
N VAL A 302 0.13 -1.83 24.17
CA VAL A 302 -0.64 -1.78 25.42
C VAL A 302 -0.46 -3.08 26.17
N ARG A 303 -0.32 -3.00 27.49
CA ARG A 303 -0.26 -4.16 28.39
C ARG A 303 -1.08 -3.93 29.65
N VAL A 304 -1.24 -4.98 30.44
CA VAL A 304 -1.89 -4.87 31.77
C VAL A 304 -1.08 -3.95 32.66
N GLY A 305 -1.78 -3.02 33.33
CA GLY A 305 -1.25 -2.10 34.31
C GLY A 305 -1.91 -2.32 35.69
N GLU A 306 -1.82 -1.30 36.54
CA GLU A 306 -2.51 -1.30 37.85
C GLU A 306 -3.93 -0.74 37.69
N GLY A 307 -4.88 -1.34 38.41
CA GLY A 307 -6.27 -0.90 38.44
C GLY A 307 -7.24 -1.88 37.77
N VAL A 308 -8.46 -1.46 37.60
CA VAL A 308 -9.56 -2.26 37.03
C VAL A 308 -9.98 -1.68 35.68
N GLN A 309 -10.17 -2.57 34.73
CA GLN A 309 -10.71 -2.18 33.42
C GLN A 309 -12.17 -1.76 33.57
N ASP A 310 -12.50 -0.60 33.08
CA ASP A 310 -13.86 -0.05 33.09
C ASP A 310 -14.42 0.06 31.65
N TRP A 311 -15.68 0.31 31.56
CA TRP A 311 -16.33 0.61 30.28
C TRP A 311 -15.79 1.91 29.72
N THR A 312 -15.47 1.91 28.43
CA THR A 312 -15.01 3.09 27.71
C THR A 312 -15.67 3.20 26.36
N LYS A 313 -15.75 4.42 25.84
CA LYS A 313 -16.04 4.69 24.44
C LYS A 313 -15.09 5.75 23.91
N HIS A 314 -14.88 5.78 22.62
CA HIS A 314 -13.96 6.71 21.97
C HIS A 314 -14.65 7.50 20.86
N THR A 315 -14.00 8.59 20.41
CA THR A 315 -14.47 9.46 19.34
C THR A 315 -13.63 9.38 18.06
N THR A 316 -12.56 8.57 18.05
CA THR A 316 -11.71 8.45 16.85
C THR A 316 -12.48 7.73 15.73
N ASP A 317 -12.18 8.09 14.48
CA ASP A 317 -12.82 7.53 13.30
C ASP A 317 -12.49 6.03 13.13
N ILE A 318 -11.22 5.66 13.26
CA ILE A 318 -10.78 4.27 13.19
C ILE A 318 -10.02 3.89 14.46
N LEU A 319 -10.43 2.80 15.12
CA LEU A 319 -9.72 2.19 16.22
C LEU A 319 -9.54 0.70 15.95
N PHE A 320 -8.35 0.33 15.51
CA PHE A 320 -7.94 -1.04 15.24
C PHE A 320 -7.05 -1.55 16.36
N THR A 321 -7.26 -2.81 16.77
CA THR A 321 -6.42 -3.47 17.78
C THR A 321 -6.09 -4.90 17.34
N PHE A 322 -4.83 -5.28 17.50
CA PHE A 322 -4.32 -6.63 17.29
C PHE A 322 -3.80 -7.20 18.61
N VAL A 323 -4.21 -8.42 18.96
CA VAL A 323 -3.73 -9.13 20.16
C VAL A 323 -2.40 -9.79 19.84
N MET A 324 -1.32 -9.30 20.43
CA MET A 324 0.04 -9.82 20.21
C MET A 324 0.37 -11.01 21.08
N GLU A 325 0.01 -10.93 22.38
CA GLU A 325 0.24 -11.99 23.37
C GLU A 325 -0.91 -12.04 24.37
N GLY A 326 -1.06 -13.17 25.05
CA GLY A 326 -2.05 -13.38 26.09
C GLY A 326 -3.48 -13.50 25.57
N THR A 327 -4.42 -13.26 26.48
CA THR A 327 -5.87 -13.38 26.24
C THR A 327 -6.64 -12.25 26.91
N MET A 328 -7.80 -11.92 26.35
CA MET A 328 -8.76 -11.00 26.96
C MET A 328 -10.18 -11.32 26.51
N THR A 329 -11.16 -10.75 27.20
CA THR A 329 -12.55 -10.75 26.76
C THR A 329 -12.93 -9.34 26.32
N LEU A 330 -13.25 -9.16 25.04
CA LEU A 330 -13.84 -7.92 24.53
C LEU A 330 -15.35 -7.97 24.76
N GLU A 331 -15.83 -7.10 25.64
CA GLU A 331 -17.27 -6.91 25.90
C GLU A 331 -17.75 -5.65 25.18
N GLY A 332 -18.89 -5.73 24.50
CA GLY A 332 -19.60 -4.60 23.90
C GLY A 332 -21.00 -4.45 24.48
N GLU A 333 -21.45 -3.24 24.71
CA GLU A 333 -22.80 -2.99 25.24
C GLU A 333 -23.86 -3.60 24.31
N GLY A 334 -24.68 -4.52 24.86
CA GLY A 334 -25.75 -5.20 24.11
C GLY A 334 -25.26 -6.24 23.10
N ARG A 335 -24.03 -6.72 23.21
CA ARG A 335 -23.42 -7.74 22.35
C ARG A 335 -22.90 -8.92 23.16
N ASP A 336 -22.79 -10.06 22.49
CA ASP A 336 -22.11 -11.22 23.08
C ASP A 336 -20.62 -10.92 23.28
N PRO A 337 -20.03 -11.38 24.40
CA PRO A 337 -18.62 -11.20 24.66
C PRO A 337 -17.75 -12.06 23.73
N HIS A 338 -16.59 -11.54 23.36
CA HIS A 338 -15.62 -12.24 22.52
C HIS A 338 -14.35 -12.53 23.34
N THR A 339 -14.03 -13.80 23.56
CA THR A 339 -12.71 -14.18 24.07
C THR A 339 -11.71 -14.12 22.93
N LEU A 340 -10.65 -13.36 23.08
CA LEU A 340 -9.62 -13.09 22.09
C LEU A 340 -8.28 -13.58 22.61
N GLU A 341 -7.43 -14.03 21.68
CA GLU A 341 -6.09 -14.55 21.95
C GLU A 341 -5.06 -14.03 20.92
N ALA A 342 -3.80 -14.33 21.15
CA ALA A 342 -2.72 -13.89 20.26
C ALA A 342 -2.98 -14.24 18.78
N GLY A 343 -2.88 -13.26 17.91
CA GLY A 343 -3.21 -13.36 16.50
C GLY A 343 -4.60 -12.86 16.12
N ASP A 344 -5.48 -12.60 17.09
CA ASP A 344 -6.81 -12.04 16.85
C ASP A 344 -6.73 -10.52 16.68
N ALA A 345 -7.71 -9.96 15.97
CA ALA A 345 -7.84 -8.51 15.79
C ALA A 345 -9.28 -8.06 15.92
N PHE A 346 -9.48 -6.79 16.23
CA PHE A 346 -10.79 -6.18 16.28
C PHE A 346 -10.76 -4.70 15.92
N VAL A 347 -11.92 -4.20 15.50
CA VAL A 347 -12.19 -2.77 15.28
C VAL A 347 -13.40 -2.39 16.11
N ILE A 348 -13.29 -1.29 16.84
CA ILE A 348 -14.38 -0.70 17.62
C ILE A 348 -14.82 0.57 16.88
N PRO A 349 -16.09 0.71 16.48
CA PRO A 349 -16.58 1.95 15.89
C PRO A 349 -16.69 3.07 16.95
N PRO A 350 -16.65 4.35 16.55
CA PRO A 350 -16.83 5.47 17.47
C PRO A 350 -18.12 5.36 18.27
N ASP A 351 -18.11 5.91 19.49
CA ASP A 351 -19.22 5.92 20.46
C ASP A 351 -19.72 4.56 20.97
N MET A 352 -19.20 3.45 20.47
CA MET A 352 -19.52 2.14 21.00
C MET A 352 -18.89 1.92 22.38
N LYS A 353 -19.70 1.61 23.39
CA LYS A 353 -19.18 1.24 24.72
C LYS A 353 -18.61 -0.17 24.70
N THR A 354 -17.37 -0.29 25.15
CA THR A 354 -16.66 -1.56 25.24
C THR A 354 -15.86 -1.65 26.55
N ARG A 355 -15.53 -2.87 26.95
CA ARG A 355 -14.66 -3.15 28.08
C ARG A 355 -13.68 -4.27 27.72
N TYR A 356 -12.41 -4.07 28.06
CA TYR A 356 -11.35 -5.08 27.94
C TYR A 356 -11.32 -5.89 29.24
N ALA A 357 -12.16 -6.91 29.34
CA ALA A 357 -12.35 -7.69 30.56
C ALA A 357 -11.40 -8.89 30.62
N ASN A 358 -11.13 -9.34 31.83
CA ASN A 358 -10.36 -10.56 32.12
C ASN A 358 -9.02 -10.68 31.36
N PRO A 359 -8.19 -9.63 31.29
CA PRO A 359 -6.92 -9.73 30.62
C PRO A 359 -5.99 -10.71 31.36
N SER A 360 -5.29 -11.57 30.62
CA SER A 360 -4.21 -12.37 31.18
C SER A 360 -3.02 -11.46 31.54
N ALA A 361 -2.17 -11.92 32.47
CA ALA A 361 -1.05 -11.10 32.95
C ALA A 361 -0.02 -10.76 31.85
N ASP A 362 0.04 -11.57 30.81
CA ASP A 362 0.91 -11.44 29.64
C ASP A 362 0.22 -10.78 28.46
N LEU A 363 -0.99 -10.23 28.63
CA LEU A 363 -1.68 -9.53 27.55
C LEU A 363 -0.83 -8.39 26.98
N GLU A 364 -0.62 -8.43 25.67
CA GLU A 364 -0.02 -7.35 24.92
C GLU A 364 -0.83 -7.07 23.65
N LEU A 365 -1.14 -5.79 23.40
CA LEU A 365 -1.96 -5.34 22.26
C LEU A 365 -1.19 -4.32 21.42
N LEU A 366 -1.36 -4.35 20.10
CA LEU A 366 -1.02 -3.25 19.21
C LEU A 366 -2.31 -2.50 18.90
N GLU A 367 -2.40 -1.25 19.31
CA GLU A 367 -3.54 -0.37 18.99
C GLU A 367 -3.12 0.72 18.01
N VAL A 368 -3.93 0.91 16.98
CA VAL A 368 -3.76 1.98 15.97
C VAL A 368 -5.05 2.78 15.88
N SER A 369 -4.92 4.10 16.03
CA SER A 369 -6.03 5.05 15.91
C SER A 369 -5.78 6.05 14.80
N LEU A 370 -6.84 6.42 14.09
CA LEU A 370 -6.85 7.50 13.10
C LEU A 370 -8.10 8.36 13.32
N PRO A 371 -7.94 9.66 13.63
CA PRO A 371 -6.70 10.35 13.98
C PRO A 371 -6.11 9.92 15.33
N ALA A 372 -4.88 10.39 15.62
CA ALA A 372 -4.21 10.12 16.92
C ALA A 372 -4.89 10.81 18.10
N ALA A 373 -5.29 12.06 17.90
CA ALA A 373 -5.94 12.86 18.94
C ALA A 373 -7.45 12.60 18.96
N PHE A 374 -7.96 12.06 20.06
CA PHE A 374 -9.38 11.78 20.28
C PHE A 374 -9.71 11.65 21.76
N ASP A 375 -10.99 11.74 22.08
CA ASP A 375 -11.48 11.57 23.45
C ASP A 375 -11.78 10.11 23.78
N THR A 376 -11.41 9.69 24.99
CA THR A 376 -11.85 8.45 25.60
C THR A 376 -12.71 8.78 26.81
N ILE A 377 -13.97 8.37 26.77
CA ILE A 377 -14.93 8.60 27.81
C ILE A 377 -15.02 7.34 28.67
N VAL A 378 -14.65 7.47 29.94
CA VAL A 378 -14.71 6.40 30.93
C VAL A 378 -15.99 6.57 31.74
N GLY A 379 -16.70 5.48 31.95
CA GLY A 379 -17.85 5.51 32.83
C GLY A 379 -18.98 4.54 32.48
N LYS A 380 -19.89 4.43 33.45
CA LYS A 380 -21.01 3.48 33.51
C LYS A 380 -22.01 3.58 32.37
#